data_bdfa53ba4846b73571c52e03c575245b
#
_entry.id   bdfa53ba4846b73571c52e03c575245b
#
_cell.length_a   1.000
_cell.length_b   1.000
_cell.length_c   1.000
_cell.angle_alpha   90.00
_cell.angle_beta   90.00
_cell.angle_gamma   90.00
#
_symmetry.space_group_name_H-M   'P 1'
#
loop_
_entity.id
_entity.type
_entity.pdbx_description
1 polymer ?
#
loop_
_entity_poly.entity_id
_entity_poly.type
_entity_poly.pdbx_seq_one_letter_code
_entity_poly.pdbx_strand_id
1 'polypeptide(L)'
;MIRLLTFLYLIFINTVMGEEILFEDFINKPEKKWEFITDQVMGGISDGKVEFLSEDNKNFARMSGSVRLENNGGFIQIRKKLDFRINKNSKAIKIDVRGNNQEYYIHIRTSGTILPWQYYQASFIVSSEWETIDLNFANFKRSGVMLSKNINPKNIKSIAIVAYGREHKSFIDIEKIIIY
;
A
#
# COMPACT_ATOMS: atom_id res chain seq x y z
N MET A 1 21.92 -12.48 62.67
CA MET A 1 22.29 -12.55 61.24
C MET A 1 21.02 -12.82 60.40
N ILE A 2 20.44 -11.74 59.88
CA ILE A 2 19.22 -11.83 59.04
C ILE A 2 19.66 -11.83 57.60
N ARG A 3 19.38 -12.95 56.85
CA ARG A 3 19.64 -13.04 55.41
C ARG A 3 18.49 -12.42 54.66
N LEU A 4 18.73 -11.29 54.01
CA LEU A 4 17.78 -10.61 53.11
C LEU A 4 17.77 -11.37 51.78
N LEU A 5 16.67 -12.08 51.46
CA LEU A 5 16.43 -12.68 50.16
C LEU A 5 15.82 -11.58 49.25
N THR A 6 16.62 -11.08 48.32
CA THR A 6 16.15 -10.20 47.23
C THR A 6 15.52 -11.05 46.15
N PHE A 7 14.18 -10.97 46.00
CA PHE A 7 13.43 -11.56 44.91
C PHE A 7 13.56 -10.66 43.68
N LEU A 8 14.32 -11.11 42.67
CA LEU A 8 14.43 -10.45 41.40
C LEU A 8 13.18 -10.80 40.56
N TYR A 9 12.23 -9.87 40.41
CA TYR A 9 11.06 -10.06 39.53
C TYR A 9 11.49 -9.76 38.10
N LEU A 10 11.69 -10.80 37.28
CA LEU A 10 11.86 -10.70 35.83
C LEU A 10 10.49 -10.41 35.21
N ILE A 11 10.27 -9.14 34.84
CA ILE A 11 9.11 -8.75 34.05
C ILE A 11 9.37 -9.20 32.59
N PHE A 12 8.75 -10.31 32.19
CA PHE A 12 8.65 -10.68 30.77
C PHE A 12 7.67 -9.73 30.10
N ILE A 13 8.20 -8.74 29.37
CA ILE A 13 7.40 -7.94 28.45
C ILE A 13 7.11 -8.83 27.24
N ASN A 14 5.94 -9.46 27.22
CA ASN A 14 5.41 -10.08 26.02
C ASN A 14 5.05 -8.97 25.05
N THR A 15 5.93 -8.63 24.12
CA THR A 15 5.56 -7.87 22.92
C THR A 15 4.63 -8.75 22.11
N VAL A 16 3.35 -8.47 22.14
CA VAL A 16 2.38 -9.03 21.21
C VAL A 16 2.71 -8.44 19.84
N MET A 17 3.56 -9.12 19.09
CA MET A 17 3.75 -8.87 17.67
C MET A 17 2.41 -9.18 17.01
N GLY A 18 1.81 -8.21 16.33
CA GLY A 18 0.62 -8.43 15.51
C GLY A 18 0.95 -9.48 14.44
N GLU A 19 0.00 -10.35 14.15
CA GLU A 19 0.14 -11.36 13.08
C GLU A 19 0.39 -10.64 11.75
N GLU A 20 1.56 -10.86 11.14
CA GLU A 20 1.91 -10.33 9.83
C GLU A 20 1.24 -11.18 8.75
N ILE A 21 0.52 -10.54 7.86
CA ILE A 21 -0.15 -11.17 6.70
C ILE A 21 0.60 -10.75 5.45
N LEU A 22 1.21 -11.69 4.75
CA LEU A 22 1.76 -11.46 3.43
C LEU A 22 0.61 -11.19 2.45
N PHE A 23 0.48 -9.94 2.00
CA PHE A 23 -0.53 -9.56 1.03
C PHE A 23 -0.06 -9.85 -0.41
N GLU A 24 1.22 -9.60 -0.71
CA GLU A 24 1.81 -9.85 -2.02
C GLU A 24 3.33 -9.98 -1.95
N ASP A 25 3.90 -10.85 -2.80
CA ASP A 25 5.33 -11.07 -3.03
C ASP A 25 5.67 -11.19 -4.52
N PHE A 26 4.67 -11.03 -5.39
CA PHE A 26 4.75 -11.10 -6.85
C PHE A 26 5.31 -12.41 -7.44
N ILE A 27 5.29 -13.51 -6.67
CA ILE A 27 5.77 -14.83 -7.12
C ILE A 27 4.66 -15.57 -7.91
N ASN A 28 3.44 -15.57 -7.39
CA ASN A 28 2.37 -16.46 -7.87
C ASN A 28 1.42 -15.77 -8.84
N LYS A 29 1.75 -15.76 -10.16
CA LYS A 29 0.90 -15.25 -11.24
C LYS A 29 0.33 -13.86 -10.94
N PRO A 30 1.18 -12.87 -10.62
CA PRO A 30 0.72 -11.55 -10.24
C PRO A 30 -0.08 -10.87 -11.37
N GLU A 31 0.20 -11.18 -12.64
CA GLU A 31 -0.53 -10.69 -13.81
C GLU A 31 -2.03 -11.06 -13.82
N LYS A 32 -2.45 -12.07 -13.05
CA LYS A 32 -3.85 -12.47 -12.89
C LYS A 32 -4.53 -11.79 -11.69
N LYS A 33 -3.74 -11.20 -10.78
CA LYS A 33 -4.23 -10.64 -9.51
C LYS A 33 -4.25 -9.12 -9.52
N TRP A 34 -3.34 -8.50 -10.27
CA TRP A 34 -3.16 -7.06 -10.33
C TRP A 34 -3.72 -6.48 -11.64
N GLU A 35 -4.48 -5.40 -11.51
CA GLU A 35 -4.99 -4.61 -12.63
C GLU A 35 -4.16 -3.33 -12.77
N PHE A 36 -3.68 -3.02 -13.98
CA PHE A 36 -3.17 -1.69 -14.31
C PHE A 36 -4.33 -0.82 -14.81
N ILE A 37 -4.48 0.36 -14.21
CA ILE A 37 -5.59 1.28 -14.50
C ILE A 37 -5.02 2.69 -14.63
N THR A 38 -5.42 3.41 -15.66
CA THR A 38 -5.10 4.82 -15.86
C THR A 38 -6.38 5.66 -15.85
N ASP A 39 -6.22 6.97 -15.81
CA ASP A 39 -7.33 7.93 -15.92
C ASP A 39 -8.04 7.91 -17.28
N GLN A 40 -7.55 7.17 -18.26
CA GLN A 40 -8.24 6.94 -19.54
C GLN A 40 -9.62 6.33 -19.35
N VAL A 41 -9.87 5.59 -18.26
CA VAL A 41 -11.22 5.08 -17.91
C VAL A 41 -12.25 6.18 -17.68
N MET A 42 -11.81 7.44 -17.54
CA MET A 42 -12.64 8.61 -17.35
C MET A 42 -12.32 9.76 -18.32
N GLY A 43 -11.58 9.45 -19.40
CA GLY A 43 -11.27 10.41 -20.47
C GLY A 43 -9.94 11.14 -20.30
N GLY A 44 -9.14 10.84 -19.28
CA GLY A 44 -7.78 11.35 -19.11
C GLY A 44 -6.82 10.78 -20.17
N ILE A 45 -5.59 11.27 -20.18
CA ILE A 45 -4.56 10.90 -21.16
C ILE A 45 -3.26 10.41 -20.53
N SER A 46 -3.26 10.10 -19.24
CA SER A 46 -2.11 9.45 -18.60
C SER A 46 -1.88 8.07 -19.22
N ASP A 47 -0.62 7.72 -19.42
CA ASP A 47 -0.21 6.45 -20.02
C ASP A 47 0.83 5.73 -19.17
N GLY A 48 1.00 4.43 -19.44
CA GLY A 48 1.99 3.63 -18.74
C GLY A 48 1.75 2.15 -18.86
N LYS A 49 2.49 1.41 -18.04
CA LYS A 49 2.39 -0.05 -17.98
C LYS A 49 2.76 -0.58 -16.59
N VAL A 50 2.42 -1.83 -16.35
CA VAL A 50 3.00 -2.65 -15.28
C VAL A 50 3.72 -3.84 -15.90
N GLU A 51 4.87 -4.15 -15.36
CA GLU A 51 5.67 -5.33 -15.72
C GLU A 51 5.96 -6.12 -14.44
N PHE A 52 5.87 -7.44 -14.51
CA PHE A 52 6.24 -8.30 -13.40
C PHE A 52 7.59 -8.92 -13.72
N LEU A 53 8.58 -8.63 -12.88
CA LEU A 53 9.99 -8.89 -13.16
C LEU A 53 10.62 -9.70 -12.02
N SER A 54 11.73 -10.37 -12.34
CA SER A 54 12.59 -11.04 -11.37
C SER A 54 14.03 -10.61 -11.62
N GLU A 55 14.68 -10.05 -10.62
CA GLU A 55 16.05 -9.54 -10.66
C GLU A 55 16.69 -9.73 -9.28
N ASP A 56 17.92 -10.22 -9.21
CA ASP A 56 18.69 -10.42 -7.97
C ASP A 56 17.90 -11.18 -6.88
N ASN A 57 17.21 -12.26 -7.25
CA ASN A 57 16.35 -13.07 -6.39
C ASN A 57 15.13 -12.33 -5.80
N LYS A 58 14.78 -11.16 -6.32
CA LYS A 58 13.59 -10.39 -5.98
C LYS A 58 12.55 -10.48 -7.10
N ASN A 59 11.31 -10.76 -6.73
CA ASN A 59 10.17 -10.65 -7.65
C ASN A 59 9.44 -9.36 -7.33
N PHE A 60 9.14 -8.55 -8.34
CA PHE A 60 8.53 -7.25 -8.11
C PHE A 60 7.64 -6.82 -9.27
N ALA A 61 6.71 -5.92 -8.97
CA ALA A 61 5.95 -5.21 -9.99
C ALA A 61 6.63 -3.87 -10.27
N ARG A 62 6.91 -3.58 -11.54
CA ARG A 62 7.38 -2.27 -12.02
C ARG A 62 6.23 -1.52 -12.65
N MET A 63 5.81 -0.44 -12.03
CA MET A 63 4.85 0.49 -12.63
C MET A 63 5.61 1.70 -13.19
N SER A 64 5.45 1.94 -14.49
CA SER A 64 6.09 3.07 -15.18
C SER A 64 5.11 3.77 -16.11
N GLY A 65 5.30 5.08 -16.32
CA GLY A 65 4.44 5.86 -17.19
C GLY A 65 4.52 7.35 -16.98
N SER A 66 3.56 8.08 -17.57
CA SER A 66 3.44 9.53 -17.45
C SER A 66 2.07 9.89 -16.93
N VAL A 67 2.03 10.55 -15.77
CA VAL A 67 0.80 11.14 -15.24
C VAL A 67 0.61 12.50 -15.88
N ARG A 68 -0.58 12.75 -16.42
CA ARG A 68 -0.99 13.99 -17.09
C ARG A 68 -2.31 14.47 -16.53
N LEU A 69 -2.48 15.80 -16.44
CA LEU A 69 -3.66 16.39 -15.79
C LEU A 69 -4.75 16.81 -16.79
N GLU A 70 -4.48 16.74 -18.09
CA GLU A 70 -5.44 17.10 -19.13
C GLU A 70 -6.70 16.23 -19.02
N ASN A 71 -7.83 16.78 -19.43
CA ASN A 71 -9.15 16.16 -19.42
C ASN A 71 -9.60 15.68 -18.03
N ASN A 72 -9.23 16.40 -16.97
CA ASN A 72 -9.48 16.01 -15.57
C ASN A 72 -8.89 14.64 -15.20
N GLY A 73 -7.82 14.23 -15.87
CA GLY A 73 -7.04 13.06 -15.56
C GLY A 73 -6.16 13.24 -14.31
N GLY A 74 -5.09 12.47 -14.21
CA GLY A 74 -4.06 12.68 -13.20
C GLY A 74 -3.70 11.44 -12.39
N PHE A 75 -3.85 10.23 -12.94
CA PHE A 75 -3.33 9.03 -12.26
C PHE A 75 -2.98 7.86 -13.20
N ILE A 76 -2.03 7.07 -12.73
CA ILE A 76 -1.86 5.67 -13.11
C ILE A 76 -1.76 4.84 -11.83
N GLN A 77 -2.26 3.61 -11.84
CA GLN A 77 -2.23 2.74 -10.66
C GLN A 77 -2.16 1.26 -11.02
N ILE A 78 -1.62 0.49 -10.08
CA ILE A 78 -1.86 -0.95 -10.03
C ILE A 78 -2.74 -1.26 -8.81
N ARG A 79 -3.72 -2.14 -8.98
CA ARG A 79 -4.69 -2.47 -7.94
C ARG A 79 -4.89 -3.97 -7.82
N LYS A 80 -4.92 -4.46 -6.58
CA LYS A 80 -5.31 -5.83 -6.26
C LYS A 80 -6.52 -5.84 -5.35
N LYS A 81 -7.51 -6.68 -5.67
CA LYS A 81 -8.64 -6.97 -4.76
C LYS A 81 -8.20 -8.01 -3.74
N LEU A 82 -8.78 -7.93 -2.54
CA LEU A 82 -8.58 -8.92 -1.50
C LEU A 82 -9.59 -10.05 -1.68
N ASP A 83 -9.10 -11.27 -1.64
CA ASP A 83 -9.85 -12.52 -1.62
C ASP A 83 -9.95 -13.13 -0.19
N PHE A 84 -9.33 -12.50 0.78
CA PHE A 84 -9.38 -12.86 2.21
C PHE A 84 -9.77 -11.66 3.08
N ARG A 85 -10.00 -11.91 4.37
CA ARG A 85 -10.29 -10.85 5.35
C ARG A 85 -9.05 -10.53 6.16
N ILE A 86 -8.77 -9.23 6.29
CA ILE A 86 -7.72 -8.72 7.18
C ILE A 86 -8.22 -8.77 8.62
N ASN A 87 -7.32 -9.07 9.56
CA ASN A 87 -7.60 -9.03 10.98
C ASN A 87 -8.02 -7.60 11.38
N LYS A 88 -9.07 -7.49 12.18
CA LYS A 88 -9.57 -6.20 12.68
C LYS A 88 -8.54 -5.41 13.51
N ASN A 89 -7.56 -6.11 14.07
CA ASN A 89 -6.51 -5.53 14.91
C ASN A 89 -5.27 -5.11 14.10
N SER A 90 -5.22 -5.38 12.79
CA SER A 90 -4.14 -4.91 11.92
C SER A 90 -4.09 -3.38 11.94
N LYS A 91 -2.87 -2.82 11.96
CA LYS A 91 -2.64 -1.39 12.20
C LYS A 91 -2.00 -0.68 11.02
N ALA A 92 -1.30 -1.41 10.16
CA ALA A 92 -0.47 -0.79 9.14
C ALA A 92 -0.27 -1.67 7.91
N ILE A 93 0.23 -1.04 6.84
CA ILE A 93 0.78 -1.67 5.65
C ILE A 93 2.27 -1.35 5.62
N LYS A 94 3.09 -2.38 5.43
CA LYS A 94 4.51 -2.28 5.16
C LYS A 94 4.73 -2.64 3.69
N ILE A 95 5.50 -1.83 2.97
CA ILE A 95 5.83 -2.08 1.56
C ILE A 95 7.33 -1.95 1.33
N ASP A 96 7.89 -2.86 0.54
CA ASP A 96 9.28 -2.81 0.10
C ASP A 96 9.30 -2.26 -1.33
N VAL A 97 9.96 -1.11 -1.53
CA VAL A 97 9.90 -0.34 -2.78
C VAL A 97 11.24 0.30 -3.13
N ARG A 98 11.42 0.60 -4.42
CA ARG A 98 12.43 1.55 -4.93
C ARG A 98 11.84 2.33 -6.11
N GLY A 99 12.40 3.49 -6.47
CA GLY A 99 11.87 4.27 -7.58
C GLY A 99 12.67 5.51 -7.93
N ASN A 100 11.98 6.55 -8.37
CA ASN A 100 12.58 7.72 -9.01
C ASN A 100 12.49 9.02 -8.19
N ASN A 101 12.58 8.92 -6.86
CA ASN A 101 12.51 10.04 -5.92
C ASN A 101 11.21 10.87 -6.04
N GLN A 102 10.11 10.18 -6.35
CA GLN A 102 8.78 10.80 -6.47
C GLN A 102 7.87 10.38 -5.34
N GLU A 103 6.81 11.15 -5.13
CA GLU A 103 5.73 10.82 -4.20
C GLU A 103 4.72 9.92 -4.88
N TYR A 104 4.35 8.86 -4.18
CA TYR A 104 3.32 7.89 -4.53
C TYR A 104 2.31 7.75 -3.41
N TYR A 105 1.21 7.06 -3.69
CA TYR A 105 0.12 6.87 -2.74
C TYR A 105 -0.27 5.41 -2.63
N ILE A 106 -0.69 5.00 -1.45
CA ILE A 106 -1.55 3.82 -1.31
C ILE A 106 -2.99 4.30 -1.26
N HIS A 107 -3.82 3.76 -2.16
CA HIS A 107 -5.26 3.91 -2.09
C HIS A 107 -5.90 2.62 -1.57
N ILE A 108 -6.72 2.75 -0.53
CA ILE A 108 -7.47 1.65 0.06
C ILE A 108 -8.95 1.87 -0.22
N ARG A 109 -9.61 0.83 -0.75
CA ARG A 109 -11.07 0.79 -0.82
C ARG A 109 -11.60 -0.22 0.18
N THR A 110 -12.72 0.12 0.79
CA THR A 110 -13.41 -0.71 1.79
C THR A 110 -14.82 -1.05 1.32
N SER A 111 -15.54 -1.89 2.06
CA SER A 111 -16.96 -2.13 1.79
C SER A 111 -17.85 -0.88 1.88
N GLY A 112 -17.34 0.19 2.51
CA GLY A 112 -18.03 1.49 2.58
C GLY A 112 -17.72 2.44 1.42
N THR A 113 -16.76 2.11 0.54
CA THR A 113 -16.44 2.91 -0.64
C THR A 113 -17.28 2.47 -1.84
N ILE A 114 -18.44 3.08 -2.01
CA ILE A 114 -19.42 2.71 -3.04
C ILE A 114 -19.06 3.35 -4.38
N LEU A 115 -18.74 4.66 -4.38
CA LEU A 115 -18.49 5.45 -5.58
C LEU A 115 -17.02 5.26 -6.06
N PRO A 116 -16.75 5.34 -7.38
CA PRO A 116 -15.40 5.13 -7.94
C PRO A 116 -14.33 6.03 -7.34
N TRP A 117 -14.65 7.26 -7.00
CA TRP A 117 -13.74 8.27 -6.44
C TRP A 117 -13.62 8.23 -4.91
N GLN A 118 -14.26 7.25 -4.26
CA GLN A 118 -14.15 7.06 -2.82
C GLN A 118 -13.00 6.09 -2.50
N TYR A 119 -12.06 6.55 -1.68
CA TYR A 119 -10.91 5.77 -1.19
C TYR A 119 -10.33 6.42 0.08
N TYR A 120 -9.45 5.73 0.73
CA TYR A 120 -8.56 6.26 1.75
C TYR A 120 -7.15 6.29 1.17
N GLN A 121 -6.38 7.34 1.45
CA GLN A 121 -5.04 7.49 0.89
C GLN A 121 -4.00 7.87 1.94
N ALA A 122 -2.79 7.37 1.76
CA ALA A 122 -1.58 7.84 2.43
C ALA A 122 -0.47 7.98 1.39
N SER A 123 0.31 9.06 1.47
CA SER A 123 1.44 9.28 0.59
C SER A 123 2.74 8.77 1.18
N PHE A 124 3.70 8.47 0.31
CA PHE A 124 5.07 8.11 0.65
C PHE A 124 6.00 8.54 -0.48
N ILE A 125 7.26 8.84 -0.14
CA ILE A 125 8.31 9.16 -1.11
C ILE A 125 9.15 7.91 -1.29
N VAL A 126 9.57 7.65 -2.51
CA VAL A 126 10.37 6.46 -2.87
C VAL A 126 11.74 6.92 -3.35
N SER A 127 12.81 6.37 -2.76
CA SER A 127 14.18 6.60 -3.20
C SER A 127 14.60 5.67 -4.35
N SER A 128 15.82 5.84 -4.87
CA SER A 128 16.38 4.95 -5.90
C SER A 128 16.82 3.59 -5.36
N GLU A 129 16.99 3.47 -4.05
CA GLU A 129 17.39 2.25 -3.38
C GLU A 129 16.17 1.51 -2.80
N TRP A 130 16.30 0.19 -2.62
CA TRP A 130 15.28 -0.57 -1.93
C TRP A 130 15.14 -0.12 -0.47
N GLU A 131 13.93 0.24 -0.11
CA GLU A 131 13.58 0.67 1.23
C GLU A 131 12.22 0.11 1.67
N THR A 132 12.05 -0.03 2.97
CA THR A 132 10.78 -0.44 3.57
C THR A 132 10.03 0.79 4.07
N ILE A 133 8.83 1.00 3.57
CA ILE A 133 7.92 2.07 3.98
C ILE A 133 6.81 1.48 4.86
N ASP A 134 6.56 2.12 5.98
CA ASP A 134 5.51 1.73 6.94
C ASP A 134 4.41 2.79 6.98
N LEU A 135 3.17 2.37 6.69
CA LEU A 135 2.01 3.26 6.60
C LEU A 135 0.90 2.80 7.55
N ASN A 136 0.82 3.46 8.71
CA ASN A 136 -0.21 3.19 9.70
C ASN A 136 -1.60 3.58 9.16
N PHE A 137 -2.62 2.73 9.35
CA PHE A 137 -4.00 3.01 8.90
C PHE A 137 -4.59 4.29 9.49
N ALA A 138 -4.14 4.71 10.67
CA ALA A 138 -4.55 5.97 11.29
C ALA A 138 -4.12 7.22 10.50
N ASN A 139 -3.09 7.10 9.65
CA ASN A 139 -2.56 8.20 8.84
C ASN A 139 -3.27 8.34 7.50
N PHE A 140 -4.12 7.39 7.12
CA PHE A 140 -4.86 7.44 5.87
C PHE A 140 -5.98 8.47 5.95
N LYS A 141 -6.04 9.35 4.95
CA LYS A 141 -7.07 10.37 4.80
C LYS A 141 -8.17 9.86 3.87
N ARG A 142 -9.43 10.05 4.26
CA ARG A 142 -10.57 9.73 3.39
C ARG A 142 -10.70 10.76 2.26
N SER A 143 -11.08 10.32 1.07
CA SER A 143 -11.30 11.21 -0.10
C SER A 143 -12.60 12.01 -0.03
N GLY A 144 -13.51 11.67 0.86
CA GLY A 144 -14.80 12.37 1.01
C GLY A 144 -15.41 12.21 2.38
N VAL A 145 -16.24 13.21 2.76
CA VAL A 145 -16.86 13.31 4.10
C VAL A 145 -17.86 12.19 4.41
N MET A 146 -18.41 11.54 3.39
CA MET A 146 -19.35 10.41 3.55
C MET A 146 -18.67 9.11 4.00
N LEU A 147 -17.34 9.01 3.90
CA LEU A 147 -16.60 7.86 4.40
C LEU A 147 -16.36 7.98 5.91
N SER A 148 -16.27 6.84 6.60
CA SER A 148 -15.82 6.79 7.99
C SER A 148 -14.50 7.50 8.15
N LYS A 149 -14.27 8.18 9.29
CA LYS A 149 -13.01 8.89 9.55
C LYS A 149 -11.81 7.96 9.51
N ASN A 150 -11.98 6.75 10.06
CA ASN A 150 -10.92 5.76 10.19
C ASN A 150 -11.21 4.52 9.36
N ILE A 151 -10.17 3.89 8.84
CA ILE A 151 -10.24 2.60 8.18
C ILE A 151 -10.56 1.52 9.23
N ASN A 152 -11.53 0.64 8.93
CA ASN A 152 -11.68 -0.60 9.63
C ASN A 152 -11.02 -1.70 8.78
N PRO A 153 -9.90 -2.30 9.23
CA PRO A 153 -9.10 -3.22 8.41
C PRO A 153 -9.90 -4.42 7.87
N LYS A 154 -10.83 -4.97 8.67
CA LYS A 154 -11.68 -6.09 8.23
C LYS A 154 -12.57 -5.77 7.02
N ASN A 155 -12.77 -4.48 6.72
CA ASN A 155 -13.63 -4.01 5.63
C ASN A 155 -12.83 -3.67 4.36
N ILE A 156 -11.51 -3.78 4.38
CA ILE A 156 -10.66 -3.52 3.20
C ILE A 156 -11.02 -4.51 2.09
N LYS A 157 -11.19 -3.99 0.88
CA LYS A 157 -11.58 -4.73 -0.32
C LYS A 157 -10.52 -4.70 -1.41
N SER A 158 -9.74 -3.62 -1.50
CA SER A 158 -8.64 -3.54 -2.43
C SER A 158 -7.58 -2.56 -1.95
N ILE A 159 -6.36 -2.79 -2.40
CA ILE A 159 -5.21 -1.91 -2.20
C ILE A 159 -4.66 -1.58 -3.58
N ALA A 160 -4.30 -0.31 -3.78
CA ALA A 160 -3.64 0.15 -5.00
C ALA A 160 -2.42 0.99 -4.66
N ILE A 161 -1.39 0.88 -5.51
CA ILE A 161 -0.24 1.78 -5.54
C ILE A 161 -0.47 2.75 -6.70
N VAL A 162 -0.38 4.05 -6.42
CA VAL A 162 -0.87 5.09 -7.30
C VAL A 162 0.17 6.21 -7.47
N ALA A 163 0.45 6.58 -8.71
CA ALA A 163 1.04 7.85 -9.07
C ALA A 163 -0.09 8.82 -9.39
N TYR A 164 -0.19 9.96 -8.68
CA TYR A 164 -1.41 10.75 -8.63
C TYR A 164 -1.19 12.24 -8.43
N GLY A 165 -2.11 13.04 -8.99
CA GLY A 165 -2.41 14.42 -8.57
C GLY A 165 -1.45 15.50 -9.08
N ARG A 166 -0.44 15.17 -9.88
CA ARG A 166 0.50 16.11 -10.52
C ARG A 166 1.08 15.49 -11.78
N GLU A 167 1.57 16.33 -12.69
CA GLU A 167 2.29 15.85 -13.87
C GLU A 167 3.69 15.39 -13.49
N HIS A 168 3.99 14.13 -13.79
CA HIS A 168 5.32 13.56 -13.59
C HIS A 168 5.48 12.23 -14.33
N LYS A 169 6.73 11.83 -14.51
CA LYS A 169 7.07 10.47 -14.91
C LYS A 169 7.09 9.58 -13.66
N SER A 170 6.33 8.51 -13.71
CA SER A 170 6.31 7.47 -12.68
C SER A 170 7.30 6.37 -13.02
N PHE A 171 8.04 5.92 -12.02
CA PHE A 171 8.85 4.71 -12.06
C PHE A 171 9.01 4.21 -10.62
N ILE A 172 8.31 3.11 -10.31
CA ILE A 172 8.34 2.48 -8.99
C ILE A 172 8.35 0.96 -9.14
N ASP A 173 9.24 0.31 -8.41
CA ASP A 173 9.29 -1.13 -8.20
C ASP A 173 8.74 -1.46 -6.82
N ILE A 174 7.88 -2.47 -6.74
CA ILE A 174 7.27 -2.94 -5.50
C ILE A 174 7.58 -4.43 -5.36
N GLU A 175 8.33 -4.83 -4.32
CA GLU A 175 8.74 -6.22 -4.09
C GLU A 175 7.75 -6.95 -3.17
N LYS A 176 7.33 -6.28 -2.09
CA LYS A 176 6.58 -6.95 -1.03
C LYS A 176 5.58 -6.03 -0.37
N ILE A 177 4.44 -6.60 -0.02
CA ILE A 177 3.40 -5.89 0.74
C ILE A 177 2.95 -6.78 1.89
N ILE A 178 3.06 -6.27 3.12
CA ILE A 178 2.65 -6.94 4.36
C ILE A 178 1.61 -6.08 5.07
N ILE A 179 0.64 -6.73 5.71
CA ILE A 179 -0.35 -6.10 6.59
C ILE A 179 -0.18 -6.68 7.99
N TYR A 180 -0.09 -5.85 9.02
CA TYR A 180 0.12 -6.30 10.40
C TYR A 180 -0.61 -5.44 11.43
#